data_123d75ba0d2f25d5897de89306901635
#
_entry.id   123d75ba0d2f25d5897de89306901635
#
_cell.length_a   1.000
_cell.length_b   1.000
_cell.length_c   1.000
_cell.angle_alpha   90.00
_cell.angle_beta   90.00
_cell.angle_gamma   90.00
#
_symmetry.space_group_name_H-M   'P 1'
#
loop_
_entity.id
_entity.type
_entity.pdbx_description
1 polymer ?
#
loop_
_entity_poly.entity_id
_entity_poly.type
_entity_poly.pdbx_seq_one_letter_code
_entity_poly.pdbx_strand_id
1 'polypeptide(L)'
;ACYQENPFDAKQNKNLLVIQEVYRQQKEMYDEQTHSIEKRIVSIHQPHVRPIVRGKEKAKVEFGAKINLSLVNGFSFLDHLSWEAYNEGTLLLDSVEQYKRRHGFFPKEVLADKIYCNRENRQQLKLLDIKLIAKPLGRPSAVSKEHVRPGERNPIEGKFGQAKTAYGLDRIRARLSETSESWIASIILVLNLVKLAGQAPFALLRKIVELIL
;
A
#
# COMPACT_ATOMS: atom_id res chain seq x y z
N ALA A 1 -48.74 7.87 -18.26
CA ALA A 1 -47.49 7.93 -17.49
C ALA A 1 -46.48 8.69 -18.36
N CYS A 2 -46.21 9.97 -18.04
CA CYS A 2 -45.12 10.72 -18.65
C CYS A 2 -43.81 10.09 -18.19
N TYR A 3 -43.09 9.42 -19.09
CA TYR A 3 -41.67 9.17 -18.91
C TYR A 3 -40.99 10.55 -18.94
N GLN A 4 -40.67 11.09 -17.77
CA GLN A 4 -39.74 12.22 -17.70
C GLN A 4 -38.40 11.67 -18.18
N GLU A 5 -37.93 12.11 -19.33
CA GLU A 5 -36.58 11.86 -19.78
C GLU A 5 -35.64 12.35 -18.70
N ASN A 6 -34.73 11.49 -18.29
CA ASN A 6 -33.74 11.84 -17.28
C ASN A 6 -32.90 13.02 -17.82
N PRO A 7 -32.96 14.21 -17.24
CA PRO A 7 -32.31 15.41 -17.79
C PRO A 7 -30.77 15.35 -17.65
N PHE A 8 -30.23 14.34 -16.94
CA PHE A 8 -28.83 14.23 -16.63
C PHE A 8 -28.10 13.25 -17.54
N ASP A 9 -26.90 13.60 -17.97
CA ASP A 9 -25.98 12.67 -18.60
C ASP A 9 -25.47 11.59 -17.61
N ALA A 10 -24.80 10.56 -18.11
CA ALA A 10 -24.31 9.45 -17.29
C ALA A 10 -23.37 9.89 -16.16
N LYS A 11 -22.55 10.93 -16.39
CA LYS A 11 -21.63 11.48 -15.38
C LYS A 11 -22.39 12.27 -14.32
N GLN A 12 -23.37 13.06 -14.72
CA GLN A 12 -24.23 13.81 -13.82
C GLN A 12 -25.05 12.87 -12.94
N ASN A 13 -25.63 11.81 -13.52
CA ASN A 13 -26.34 10.77 -12.79
C ASN A 13 -25.45 10.07 -11.76
N LYS A 14 -24.24 9.67 -12.14
CA LYS A 14 -23.27 9.10 -11.21
C LYS A 14 -22.98 10.05 -10.05
N ASN A 15 -22.71 11.32 -10.34
CA ASN A 15 -22.44 12.32 -9.31
C ASN A 15 -23.64 12.53 -8.39
N LEU A 16 -24.85 12.55 -8.94
CA LEU A 16 -26.09 12.67 -8.16
C LEU A 16 -26.25 11.53 -7.15
N LEU A 17 -26.04 10.28 -7.59
CA LEU A 17 -26.08 9.12 -6.69
C LEU A 17 -25.04 9.21 -5.57
N VAL A 18 -23.82 9.65 -5.90
CA VAL A 18 -22.76 9.84 -4.89
C VAL A 18 -23.16 10.97 -3.91
N ILE A 19 -23.72 12.07 -4.39
CA ILE A 19 -24.19 13.19 -3.54
C ILE A 19 -25.31 12.72 -2.62
N GLN A 20 -26.27 11.95 -3.11
CA GLN A 20 -27.36 11.39 -2.30
C GLN A 20 -26.81 10.51 -1.18
N GLU A 21 -25.83 9.65 -1.48
CA GLU A 21 -25.19 8.80 -0.47
C GLU A 21 -24.39 9.63 0.54
N VAL A 22 -23.63 10.65 0.10
CA VAL A 22 -22.94 11.57 1.01
C VAL A 22 -23.92 12.27 1.93
N TYR A 23 -25.06 12.75 1.39
CA TYR A 23 -26.10 13.39 2.21
C TYR A 23 -26.67 12.41 3.24
N ARG A 24 -26.99 11.17 2.85
CA ARG A 24 -27.46 10.12 3.75
C ARG A 24 -26.46 9.90 4.90
N GLN A 25 -25.18 9.74 4.57
CA GLN A 25 -24.11 9.54 5.55
C GLN A 25 -23.95 10.73 6.51
N GLN A 26 -24.00 11.95 5.99
CA GLN A 26 -23.91 13.15 6.83
C GLN A 26 -25.13 13.30 7.76
N LYS A 27 -26.32 13.00 7.25
CA LYS A 27 -27.55 13.02 8.04
C LYS A 27 -27.51 12.00 9.16
N GLU A 28 -27.12 10.74 8.86
CA GLU A 28 -26.99 9.68 9.85
C GLU A 28 -25.98 10.05 10.96
N MET A 29 -24.79 10.57 10.59
CA MET A 29 -23.80 11.05 11.57
C MET A 29 -24.35 12.20 12.43
N TYR A 30 -25.15 13.08 11.85
CA TYR A 30 -25.78 14.17 12.57
C TYR A 30 -26.84 13.68 13.55
N ASP A 31 -27.74 12.81 13.10
CA ASP A 31 -28.85 12.29 13.90
C ASP A 31 -28.31 11.42 15.06
N GLU A 32 -27.26 10.63 14.82
CA GLU A 32 -26.59 9.79 15.83
C GLU A 32 -25.53 10.52 16.66
N GLN A 33 -25.28 11.81 16.39
CA GLN A 33 -24.25 12.62 17.05
C GLN A 33 -22.86 11.97 17.01
N THR A 34 -22.54 11.28 15.88
CA THR A 34 -21.26 10.63 15.66
C THR A 34 -20.44 11.37 14.60
N HIS A 35 -19.09 11.16 14.61
CA HIS A 35 -18.18 11.72 13.61
C HIS A 35 -17.62 10.67 12.66
N SER A 36 -18.10 9.42 12.76
CA SER A 36 -17.63 8.29 11.96
C SER A 36 -18.79 7.48 11.44
N ILE A 37 -18.66 6.99 10.22
CA ILE A 37 -19.58 6.07 9.56
C ILE A 37 -18.77 5.10 8.70
N GLU A 38 -19.27 3.88 8.58
CA GLU A 38 -18.65 2.88 7.73
C GLU A 38 -18.64 3.32 6.25
N LYS A 39 -17.55 3.03 5.55
CA LYS A 39 -17.36 3.37 4.12
C LYS A 39 -17.59 4.84 3.80
N ARG A 40 -17.21 5.74 4.71
CA ARG A 40 -17.38 7.18 4.56
C ARG A 40 -16.83 7.70 3.24
N ILE A 41 -17.68 8.35 2.44
CA ILE A 41 -17.29 9.02 1.21
C ILE A 41 -16.74 10.41 1.54
N VAL A 42 -15.55 10.70 1.04
CA VAL A 42 -14.85 11.99 1.25
C VAL A 42 -14.59 12.76 -0.05
N SER A 43 -14.90 12.15 -1.19
CA SER A 43 -14.74 12.78 -2.51
C SER A 43 -15.85 12.34 -3.45
N ILE A 44 -16.56 13.29 -4.05
CA ILE A 44 -17.60 13.02 -5.05
C ILE A 44 -16.98 12.41 -6.32
N HIS A 45 -15.80 12.88 -6.71
CA HIS A 45 -15.14 12.43 -7.93
C HIS A 45 -14.40 11.09 -7.78
N GLN A 46 -14.03 10.74 -6.56
CA GLN A 46 -13.35 9.49 -6.21
C GLN A 46 -14.04 8.85 -4.99
N PRO A 47 -15.28 8.34 -5.16
CA PRO A 47 -16.09 7.85 -4.04
C PRO A 47 -15.53 6.59 -3.35
N HIS A 48 -14.53 5.95 -3.94
CA HIS A 48 -13.79 4.82 -3.38
C HIS A 48 -12.70 5.23 -2.38
N VAL A 49 -12.26 6.50 -2.40
CA VAL A 49 -11.24 7.00 -1.47
C VAL A 49 -11.82 7.10 -0.05
N ARG A 50 -11.06 6.59 0.92
CA ARG A 50 -11.44 6.58 2.34
C ARG A 50 -10.47 7.41 3.19
N PRO A 51 -10.93 7.94 4.32
CA PRO A 51 -10.07 8.52 5.33
C PRO A 51 -9.30 7.40 6.05
N ILE A 52 -7.98 7.53 6.11
CA ILE A 52 -7.09 6.61 6.83
C ILE A 52 -6.54 7.36 8.04
N VAL A 53 -6.97 6.95 9.24
CA VAL A 53 -6.49 7.56 10.49
C VAL A 53 -5.05 7.09 10.73
N ARG A 54 -4.14 8.05 10.90
CA ARG A 54 -2.75 7.80 11.30
C ARG A 54 -2.46 8.53 12.60
N GLY A 55 -1.88 7.82 13.57
CA GLY A 55 -1.52 8.38 14.87
C GLY A 55 -0.32 9.35 14.85
N LYS A 56 -0.14 10.14 13.78
CA LYS A 56 0.94 11.12 13.65
C LYS A 56 0.44 12.51 14.04
N GLU A 57 1.27 13.27 14.78
CA GLU A 57 0.93 14.61 15.26
C GLU A 57 0.59 15.61 14.15
N LYS A 58 1.25 15.55 12.98
CA LYS A 58 1.10 16.53 11.90
C LYS A 58 0.00 16.20 10.88
N ALA A 59 -0.39 14.95 10.73
CA ALA A 59 -1.45 14.54 9.82
C ALA A 59 -2.23 13.39 10.45
N LYS A 60 -3.35 13.72 11.09
CA LYS A 60 -4.22 12.74 11.77
C LYS A 60 -4.95 11.82 10.79
N VAL A 61 -5.21 12.32 9.58
CA VAL A 61 -5.95 11.59 8.54
C VAL A 61 -5.23 11.76 7.21
N GLU A 62 -5.03 10.67 6.51
CA GLU A 62 -4.56 10.63 5.12
C GLU A 62 -5.70 10.08 4.24
N PHE A 63 -5.66 10.39 2.95
CA PHE A 63 -6.66 9.95 1.98
C PHE A 63 -5.95 9.20 0.85
N GLY A 64 -6.52 8.10 0.39
CA GLY A 64 -5.97 7.32 -0.71
C GLY A 64 -5.97 5.82 -0.46
N ALA A 65 -5.27 5.09 -1.33
CA ALA A 65 -5.07 3.66 -1.14
C ALA A 65 -4.01 3.39 -0.07
N LYS A 66 -4.26 2.40 0.76
CA LYS A 66 -3.27 1.82 1.67
C LYS A 66 -2.60 0.64 0.97
N ILE A 67 -1.28 0.69 0.84
CA ILE A 67 -0.51 -0.34 0.14
C ILE A 67 0.49 -1.00 1.08
N ASN A 68 0.66 -2.31 0.94
CA ASN A 68 1.70 -3.10 1.58
C ASN A 68 2.72 -3.53 0.52
N LEU A 69 3.98 -3.20 0.75
CA LEU A 69 5.09 -3.53 -0.15
C LEU A 69 6.09 -4.42 0.56
N SER A 70 6.61 -5.41 -0.17
CA SER A 70 7.84 -6.11 0.21
C SER A 70 9.00 -5.70 -0.69
N LEU A 71 10.21 -5.76 -0.15
CA LEU A 71 11.44 -5.44 -0.87
C LEU A 71 12.38 -6.65 -0.81
N VAL A 72 12.71 -7.20 -1.97
CA VAL A 72 13.62 -8.36 -2.10
C VAL A 72 14.73 -8.00 -3.07
N ASN A 73 15.99 -8.02 -2.62
CA ASN A 73 17.15 -7.65 -3.44
C ASN A 73 17.02 -6.29 -4.15
N GLY A 74 16.27 -5.35 -3.53
CA GLY A 74 16.03 -4.02 -4.07
C GLY A 74 14.87 -3.95 -5.09
N PHE A 75 14.20 -5.05 -5.39
CA PHE A 75 12.96 -5.09 -6.16
C PHE A 75 11.74 -4.96 -5.24
N SER A 76 10.79 -4.14 -5.64
CA SER A 76 9.57 -3.86 -4.88
C SER A 76 8.42 -4.74 -5.38
N PHE A 77 7.68 -5.33 -4.47
CA PHE A 77 6.49 -6.14 -4.79
C PHE A 77 5.29 -5.55 -4.05
N LEU A 78 4.21 -5.32 -4.79
CA LEU A 78 2.93 -4.90 -4.22
C LEU A 78 2.22 -6.14 -3.68
N ASP A 79 2.27 -6.35 -2.37
CA ASP A 79 1.68 -7.53 -1.74
C ASP A 79 0.20 -7.32 -1.43
N HIS A 80 -0.20 -6.10 -1.08
CA HIS A 80 -1.60 -5.77 -0.81
C HIS A 80 -1.90 -4.32 -1.15
N LEU A 81 -3.10 -4.07 -1.65
CA LEU A 81 -3.66 -2.75 -1.89
C LEU A 81 -5.12 -2.74 -1.43
N SER A 82 -5.51 -1.74 -0.67
CA SER A 82 -6.89 -1.54 -0.24
C SER A 82 -7.23 -0.06 -0.15
N TRP A 83 -8.45 0.28 -0.47
CA TRP A 83 -9.03 1.60 -0.22
C TRP A 83 -9.59 1.73 1.19
N GLU A 84 -9.87 0.60 1.85
CA GLU A 84 -10.31 0.55 3.25
C GLU A 84 -9.11 0.48 4.20
N ALA A 85 -9.30 0.99 5.41
CA ALA A 85 -8.30 0.87 6.46
C ALA A 85 -8.16 -0.60 6.90
N TYR A 86 -6.94 -1.09 7.02
CA TYR A 86 -6.65 -2.43 7.54
C TYR A 86 -5.49 -2.39 8.53
N ASN A 87 -5.40 -3.43 9.36
CA ASN A 87 -4.26 -3.60 10.25
C ASN A 87 -3.10 -4.24 9.47
N GLU A 88 -2.01 -3.49 9.27
CA GLU A 88 -0.82 -3.99 8.57
C GLU A 88 -0.23 -5.22 9.23
N GLY A 89 -0.30 -5.29 10.57
CA GLY A 89 0.25 -6.40 11.33
C GLY A 89 -0.34 -7.77 10.99
N THR A 90 -1.53 -7.84 10.38
CA THR A 90 -2.16 -9.11 9.96
C THR A 90 -1.67 -9.60 8.59
N LEU A 91 -1.01 -8.75 7.80
CA LEU A 91 -0.62 -9.08 6.41
C LEU A 91 0.76 -9.72 6.27
N LEU A 92 1.51 -9.90 7.37
CA LEU A 92 2.87 -10.41 7.28
C LEU A 92 2.93 -11.82 6.70
N LEU A 93 2.03 -12.69 7.14
CA LEU A 93 1.99 -14.08 6.68
C LEU A 93 1.59 -14.16 5.21
N ASP A 94 0.65 -13.34 4.76
CA ASP A 94 0.27 -13.25 3.34
C ASP A 94 1.45 -12.79 2.47
N SER A 95 2.25 -11.82 2.94
CA SER A 95 3.46 -11.38 2.24
C SER A 95 4.52 -12.50 2.15
N VAL A 96 4.68 -13.29 3.22
CA VAL A 96 5.58 -14.45 3.25
C VAL A 96 5.11 -15.55 2.30
N GLU A 97 3.82 -15.84 2.25
CA GLU A 97 3.25 -16.79 1.29
C GLU A 97 3.40 -16.31 -0.17
N GLN A 98 3.22 -15.02 -0.42
CA GLN A 98 3.46 -14.44 -1.73
C GLN A 98 4.94 -14.50 -2.13
N TYR A 99 5.85 -14.32 -1.17
CA TYR A 99 7.28 -14.55 -1.39
C TYR A 99 7.54 -15.99 -1.84
N LYS A 100 6.96 -16.99 -1.12
CA LYS A 100 7.09 -18.42 -1.49
C LYS A 100 6.54 -18.70 -2.88
N ARG A 101 5.36 -18.14 -3.23
CA ARG A 101 4.78 -18.31 -4.58
C ARG A 101 5.69 -17.77 -5.68
N ARG A 102 6.40 -16.66 -5.43
CA ARG A 102 7.29 -16.00 -6.39
C ARG A 102 8.64 -16.72 -6.53
N HIS A 103 9.18 -17.24 -5.42
CA HIS A 103 10.55 -17.75 -5.36
C HIS A 103 10.64 -19.28 -5.19
N GLY A 104 9.53 -19.97 -4.90
CA GLY A 104 9.47 -21.42 -4.71
C GLY A 104 9.87 -21.90 -3.32
N PHE A 105 10.32 -21.02 -2.43
CA PHE A 105 10.75 -21.33 -1.06
C PHE A 105 10.42 -20.17 -0.09
N PHE A 106 10.39 -20.46 1.19
CA PHE A 106 10.22 -19.45 2.22
C PHE A 106 11.49 -18.61 2.44
N PRO A 107 11.36 -17.31 2.81
CA PRO A 107 12.52 -16.50 3.18
C PRO A 107 13.14 -17.03 4.47
N LYS A 108 14.48 -16.94 4.59
CA LYS A 108 15.18 -17.30 5.84
C LYS A 108 14.92 -16.29 6.96
N GLU A 109 14.80 -15.03 6.58
CA GLU A 109 14.55 -13.93 7.52
C GLU A 109 13.66 -12.86 6.91
N VAL A 110 12.90 -12.17 7.76
CA VAL A 110 12.03 -11.06 7.41
C VAL A 110 12.35 -9.87 8.29
N LEU A 111 12.70 -8.74 7.67
CA LEU A 111 12.85 -7.46 8.35
C LEU A 111 11.52 -6.72 8.29
N ALA A 112 10.97 -6.36 9.44
CA ALA A 112 9.67 -5.70 9.52
C ALA A 112 9.63 -4.60 10.59
N ASP A 113 8.60 -3.75 10.55
CA ASP A 113 8.34 -2.79 11.61
C ASP A 113 7.76 -3.49 12.85
N LYS A 114 7.80 -2.82 13.98
CA LYS A 114 7.27 -3.33 15.25
C LYS A 114 5.79 -3.73 15.16
N ILE A 115 4.98 -3.12 14.30
CA ILE A 115 3.56 -3.45 14.12
C ILE A 115 3.35 -4.90 13.70
N TYR A 116 4.32 -5.47 12.96
CA TYR A 116 4.30 -6.87 12.53
C TYR A 116 4.79 -7.85 13.60
N CYS A 117 5.38 -7.36 14.70
CA CYS A 117 5.96 -8.18 15.77
C CYS A 117 4.90 -8.61 16.79
N ASN A 118 3.68 -8.95 16.36
CA ASN A 118 2.64 -9.48 17.23
C ASN A 118 2.89 -10.96 17.58
N ARG A 119 2.12 -11.47 18.55
CA ARG A 119 2.28 -12.85 19.07
C ARG A 119 2.03 -13.90 17.99
N GLU A 120 1.00 -13.71 17.20
CA GLU A 120 0.58 -14.62 16.14
C GLU A 120 1.65 -14.74 15.05
N ASN A 121 2.09 -13.62 14.46
CA ASN A 121 3.15 -13.61 13.44
C ASN A 121 4.43 -14.28 13.96
N ARG A 122 4.84 -13.98 15.19
CA ARG A 122 6.03 -14.60 15.79
C ARG A 122 5.90 -16.12 15.93
N GLN A 123 4.72 -16.60 16.32
CA GLN A 123 4.46 -18.02 16.46
C GLN A 123 4.48 -18.73 15.10
N GLN A 124 3.78 -18.18 14.12
CA GLN A 124 3.70 -18.75 12.76
C GLN A 124 5.05 -18.74 12.05
N LEU A 125 5.78 -17.63 12.10
CA LEU A 125 7.11 -17.56 11.48
C LEU A 125 8.10 -18.54 12.14
N LYS A 126 7.99 -18.75 13.45
CA LYS A 126 8.80 -19.75 14.15
C LYS A 126 8.47 -21.19 13.69
N LEU A 127 7.20 -21.52 13.43
CA LEU A 127 6.80 -22.82 12.89
C LEU A 127 7.34 -23.05 11.46
N LEU A 128 7.50 -21.98 10.70
CA LEU A 128 8.06 -22.00 9.35
C LEU A 128 9.59 -21.89 9.31
N ASP A 129 10.26 -21.87 10.47
CA ASP A 129 11.71 -21.66 10.63
C ASP A 129 12.19 -20.34 9.98
N ILE A 130 11.36 -19.29 10.06
CA ILE A 130 11.65 -17.96 9.53
C ILE A 130 12.02 -17.01 10.68
N LYS A 131 13.19 -16.39 10.59
CA LYS A 131 13.65 -15.41 11.56
C LYS A 131 12.96 -14.05 11.35
N LEU A 132 12.20 -13.58 12.34
CA LEU A 132 11.63 -12.24 12.33
C LEU A 132 12.59 -11.25 13.00
N ILE A 133 13.07 -10.28 12.24
CA ILE A 133 13.91 -9.18 12.70
C ILE A 133 13.04 -7.92 12.76
N ALA A 134 12.57 -7.60 13.98
CA ALA A 134 11.72 -6.44 14.24
C ALA A 134 11.95 -5.92 15.68
N LYS A 135 11.69 -4.63 15.90
CA LYS A 135 11.67 -4.11 17.28
C LYS A 135 10.55 -4.78 18.06
N PRO A 136 10.81 -5.36 19.23
CA PRO A 136 9.77 -6.00 20.03
C PRO A 136 8.72 -4.99 20.47
N LEU A 137 7.47 -5.47 20.64
CA LEU A 137 6.40 -4.71 21.26
C LEU A 137 6.63 -4.67 22.79
N GLY A 138 6.29 -3.54 23.41
CA GLY A 138 6.36 -3.37 24.87
C GLY A 138 7.64 -2.67 25.35
N ARG A 139 7.92 -2.81 26.66
CA ARG A 139 9.07 -2.20 27.30
C ARG A 139 10.38 -2.84 26.79
N PRO A 140 11.44 -2.05 26.49
CA PRO A 140 12.72 -2.60 26.09
C PRO A 140 13.25 -3.60 27.13
N SER A 141 13.71 -4.77 26.67
CA SER A 141 14.39 -5.74 27.53
C SER A 141 15.81 -5.24 27.84
N ALA A 142 16.28 -5.50 29.05
CA ALA A 142 17.67 -5.21 29.43
C ALA A 142 18.70 -6.04 28.62
N VAL A 143 18.26 -7.14 28.02
CA VAL A 143 19.10 -7.99 27.16
C VAL A 143 19.01 -7.47 25.73
N SER A 144 20.12 -7.12 25.12
CA SER A 144 20.24 -6.76 23.70
C SER A 144 19.86 -7.96 22.83
N LYS A 145 18.61 -7.96 22.31
CA LYS A 145 18.19 -8.91 21.29
C LYS A 145 18.49 -8.32 19.92
N GLU A 146 18.85 -9.17 18.94
CA GLU A 146 18.94 -8.76 17.55
C GLU A 146 17.63 -8.07 17.14
N HIS A 147 17.74 -6.83 16.75
CA HIS A 147 16.64 -6.02 16.24
C HIS A 147 17.11 -5.23 15.02
N VAL A 148 16.18 -4.76 14.23
CA VAL A 148 16.48 -3.92 13.06
C VAL A 148 17.32 -2.73 13.49
N ARG A 149 18.54 -2.62 12.96
CA ARG A 149 19.42 -1.48 13.24
C ARG A 149 18.88 -0.21 12.58
N PRO A 150 19.23 0.98 13.12
CA PRO A 150 18.97 2.22 12.42
C PRO A 150 19.56 2.13 11.01
N GLY A 151 18.72 2.37 9.96
CA GLY A 151 19.15 2.31 8.57
C GLY A 151 18.83 1.01 7.83
N GLU A 152 18.62 -0.13 8.46
CA GLU A 152 18.30 -1.40 7.76
C GLU A 152 16.94 -1.36 7.05
N ARG A 153 15.99 -0.51 7.49
CA ARG A 153 14.70 -0.28 6.82
C ARG A 153 14.72 0.86 5.81
N ASN A 154 15.79 1.65 5.78
CA ASN A 154 15.93 2.78 4.85
C ASN A 154 15.69 2.39 3.39
N PRO A 155 16.09 1.18 2.91
CA PRO A 155 15.84 0.81 1.52
C PRO A 155 14.36 0.81 1.13
N ILE A 156 13.45 0.30 1.98
CA ILE A 156 12.01 0.30 1.66
C ILE A 156 11.40 1.71 1.80
N GLU A 157 11.81 2.47 2.83
CA GLU A 157 11.42 3.86 3.00
C GLU A 157 11.91 4.72 1.83
N GLY A 158 13.15 4.49 1.37
CA GLY A 158 13.72 5.11 0.18
C GLY A 158 12.94 4.78 -1.09
N LYS A 159 12.44 3.55 -1.24
CA LYS A 159 11.58 3.17 -2.36
C LYS A 159 10.23 3.90 -2.34
N PHE A 160 9.60 4.02 -1.18
CA PHE A 160 8.39 4.84 -1.05
C PHE A 160 8.67 6.32 -1.37
N GLY A 161 9.78 6.87 -0.88
CA GLY A 161 10.22 8.23 -1.22
C GLY A 161 10.40 8.40 -2.74
N GLN A 162 11.14 7.52 -3.40
CA GLN A 162 11.34 7.52 -4.84
C GLN A 162 10.01 7.41 -5.60
N ALA A 163 9.11 6.50 -5.19
CA ALA A 163 7.80 6.32 -5.81
C ALA A 163 6.96 7.60 -5.73
N LYS A 164 6.97 8.31 -4.61
CA LYS A 164 6.24 9.55 -4.40
C LYS A 164 6.84 10.70 -5.19
N THR A 165 8.14 10.95 -5.04
CA THR A 165 8.77 12.15 -5.60
C THR A 165 9.03 12.07 -7.11
N ALA A 166 9.47 10.90 -7.61
CA ALA A 166 9.83 10.73 -9.02
C ALA A 166 8.67 10.22 -9.88
N TYR A 167 7.74 9.44 -9.31
CA TYR A 167 6.70 8.75 -10.11
C TYR A 167 5.26 9.10 -9.67
N GLY A 168 5.09 10.04 -8.73
CA GLY A 168 3.79 10.59 -8.37
C GLY A 168 2.86 9.62 -7.65
N LEU A 169 3.40 8.69 -6.84
CA LEU A 169 2.59 7.77 -6.02
C LEU A 169 1.70 8.52 -5.02
N ASP A 170 2.04 9.75 -4.65
CA ASP A 170 1.25 10.65 -3.81
C ASP A 170 0.21 11.48 -4.58
N ARG A 171 0.15 11.34 -5.94
CA ARG A 171 -0.68 12.18 -6.81
C ARG A 171 -1.38 11.37 -7.89
N ILE A 172 -2.07 10.30 -7.51
CA ILE A 172 -2.83 9.46 -8.44
C ILE A 172 -4.02 10.27 -9.00
N ARG A 173 -4.01 10.54 -10.30
CA ARG A 173 -5.04 11.36 -10.97
C ARG A 173 -6.19 10.54 -11.57
N ALA A 174 -6.07 9.22 -11.59
CA ALA A 174 -7.12 8.34 -12.03
C ALA A 174 -8.36 8.46 -11.12
N ARG A 175 -9.55 8.42 -11.69
CA ARG A 175 -10.82 8.67 -10.97
C ARG A 175 -11.60 7.41 -10.64
N LEU A 176 -11.30 6.29 -11.29
CA LEU A 176 -11.90 4.99 -11.01
C LEU A 176 -10.95 4.19 -10.13
N SER A 177 -11.49 3.37 -9.27
CA SER A 177 -10.74 2.48 -8.37
C SER A 177 -9.75 1.61 -9.16
N GLU A 178 -10.24 0.87 -10.15
CA GLU A 178 -9.43 -0.04 -10.98
C GLU A 178 -8.31 0.66 -11.74
N THR A 179 -8.58 1.84 -12.32
CA THR A 179 -7.55 2.61 -13.02
C THR A 179 -6.53 3.21 -12.06
N SER A 180 -6.94 3.58 -10.83
CA SER A 180 -6.04 4.04 -9.78
C SER A 180 -5.13 2.91 -9.29
N GLU A 181 -5.67 1.70 -9.12
CA GLU A 181 -4.91 0.51 -8.74
C GLU A 181 -3.91 0.12 -9.82
N SER A 182 -4.33 0.12 -11.10
CA SER A 182 -3.44 -0.11 -12.24
C SER A 182 -2.32 0.93 -12.30
N TRP A 183 -2.62 2.20 -12.00
CA TRP A 183 -1.62 3.26 -11.95
C TRP A 183 -0.60 3.01 -10.84
N ILE A 184 -1.05 2.67 -9.63
CA ILE A 184 -0.18 2.32 -8.51
C ILE A 184 0.72 1.13 -8.87
N ALA A 185 0.13 0.05 -9.42
CA ALA A 185 0.88 -1.13 -9.85
C ALA A 185 1.93 -0.79 -10.93
N SER A 186 1.59 0.09 -11.88
CA SER A 186 2.52 0.56 -12.91
C SER A 186 3.70 1.34 -12.33
N ILE A 187 3.49 2.16 -11.30
CA ILE A 187 4.59 2.84 -10.60
C ILE A 187 5.55 1.84 -9.98
N ILE A 188 5.03 0.78 -9.32
CA ILE A 188 5.88 -0.27 -8.73
C ILE A 188 6.65 -1.03 -9.83
N LEU A 189 6.01 -1.31 -10.97
CA LEU A 189 6.69 -1.90 -12.12
C LEU A 189 7.84 -1.01 -12.62
N VAL A 190 7.61 0.30 -12.78
CA VAL A 190 8.63 1.27 -13.22
C VAL A 190 9.80 1.31 -12.25
N LEU A 191 9.56 1.30 -10.93
CA LEU A 191 10.63 1.22 -9.92
C LEU A 191 11.53 -0.01 -10.14
N ASN A 192 10.94 -1.14 -10.50
CA ASN A 192 11.67 -2.39 -10.76
C ASN A 192 12.42 -2.34 -12.10
N LEU A 193 11.81 -1.78 -13.15
CA LEU A 193 12.48 -1.59 -14.44
C LEU A 193 13.70 -0.67 -14.32
N VAL A 194 13.58 0.44 -13.59
CA VAL A 194 14.71 1.35 -13.32
C VAL A 194 15.81 0.65 -12.52
N LYS A 195 15.44 -0.17 -11.52
CA LYS A 195 16.40 -0.98 -10.78
C LYS A 195 17.12 -1.99 -11.68
N LEU A 196 16.37 -2.67 -12.55
CA LEU A 196 16.93 -3.63 -13.51
C LEU A 196 17.87 -2.95 -14.49
N ALA A 197 17.47 -1.82 -15.07
CA ALA A 197 18.30 -1.03 -15.98
C ALA A 197 19.62 -0.57 -15.33
N GLY A 198 19.57 -0.15 -14.07
CA GLY A 198 20.77 0.24 -13.30
C GLY A 198 21.70 -0.94 -12.93
N GLN A 199 21.20 -2.18 -13.05
CA GLN A 199 22.00 -3.39 -12.81
C GLN A 199 22.51 -4.05 -14.10
N ALA A 200 22.01 -3.62 -15.27
CA ALA A 200 22.48 -4.15 -16.55
C ALA A 200 24.00 -3.88 -16.67
N PRO A 201 24.86 -4.92 -16.75
CA PRO A 201 26.28 -4.70 -16.88
C PRO A 201 26.52 -3.91 -18.17
N PHE A 202 27.41 -2.92 -18.14
CA PHE A 202 27.86 -2.18 -19.33
C PHE A 202 28.27 -3.14 -20.47
N ALA A 203 28.80 -4.31 -20.11
CA ALA A 203 29.15 -5.39 -21.03
C ALA A 203 27.96 -5.96 -21.80
N LEU A 204 26.76 -6.00 -21.22
CA LEU A 204 25.55 -6.48 -21.90
C LEU A 204 25.04 -5.43 -22.89
N LEU A 205 25.04 -4.15 -22.52
CA LEU A 205 24.72 -3.03 -23.41
C LEU A 205 25.67 -2.99 -24.61
N ARG A 206 26.96 -3.20 -24.38
CA ARG A 206 27.99 -3.28 -25.45
C ARG A 206 27.71 -4.43 -26.40
N LYS A 207 27.41 -5.63 -25.91
CA LYS A 207 27.03 -6.79 -26.74
C LYS A 207 25.77 -6.56 -27.57
N ILE A 208 24.77 -5.88 -27.00
CA ILE A 208 23.54 -5.52 -27.73
C ILE A 208 23.85 -4.53 -28.85
N VAL A 209 24.70 -3.53 -28.60
CA VAL A 209 25.13 -2.57 -29.62
C VAL A 209 25.97 -3.26 -30.72
N GLU A 210 26.88 -4.18 -30.36
CA GLU A 210 27.66 -4.96 -31.30
C GLU A 210 26.83 -5.96 -32.15
N LEU A 211 25.64 -6.33 -31.70
CA LEU A 211 24.68 -7.19 -32.43
C LEU A 211 23.76 -6.40 -33.38
N ILE A 212 23.65 -5.10 -33.19
CA ILE A 212 22.75 -4.20 -33.97
C ILE A 212 23.52 -3.43 -35.04
N LEU A 213 24.84 -3.29 -34.87
CA LEU A 213 25.75 -2.67 -35.84
C LEU A 213 26.46 -3.73 -36.69
#